data_0be70b9c928081026e588175c1dc7ef5
#
_entry.id   0be70b9c928081026e588175c1dc7ef5
#
_cell.length_a   1.000
_cell.length_b   1.000
_cell.length_c   1.000
_cell.angle_alpha   90.00
_cell.angle_beta   90.00
_cell.angle_gamma   90.00
#
_symmetry.space_group_name_H-M   'P 1'
#
loop_
_entity.id
_entity.type
_entity.pdbx_description
1 polymer ?
#
loop_
_entity_poly.entity_id
_entity_poly.type
_entity_poly.pdbx_seq_one_letter_code
_entity_poly.pdbx_strand_id
1 'polypeptide(L)'
;VTAETDVLVVGGGPVGLLLGALLARAGVDVQVWERRSSVPRGSRAIGIHPPSLDAFAAIGADAPVLAEATRVREGVARSRGRTLGTLSFARASATHPYVVTLDQHRTEAILRERLEAAAPDALRPGVALTGLLRRGSTVEATGTGPGGEPVSVRAAFVVGADGARSTVRDLLGIRTTGRDYPDLYVMGDFADPEPGGLTGTALVDVGPAGVVESFPLPGGRRRYVALSGPDRSLGAPAWRPEEAPDQEAARALAAAVRDRTGADADPETCTMLSGFQVRRREAERMGVGRVVLIGDAAHEISPIGGQGMNLGWLDAAELAPLLAGAVRRGEAGPWPGFARRRTTAARRAARQAEANMALGRPLGSLAHRGREAFLRTALALPTSDLLARVYAMRWS
;
A
#
# COMPACT_ATOMS: atom_id res chain seq x y z
N VAL A 1 -20.48 28.14 -15.05
CA VAL A 1 -21.32 27.44 -14.04
C VAL A 1 -20.41 26.52 -13.27
N THR A 2 -20.30 26.71 -11.95
CA THR A 2 -19.54 25.80 -11.10
C THR A 2 -20.32 24.46 -11.00
N ALA A 3 -19.70 23.37 -11.39
CA ALA A 3 -20.31 22.04 -11.24
C ALA A 3 -20.52 21.71 -9.76
N GLU A 4 -21.55 20.93 -9.46
CA GLU A 4 -21.86 20.47 -8.10
C GLU A 4 -21.71 18.95 -8.00
N THR A 5 -21.29 18.44 -6.86
CA THR A 5 -21.21 17.01 -6.55
C THR A 5 -21.38 16.78 -5.04
N ASP A 6 -21.83 15.62 -4.63
CA ASP A 6 -21.90 15.29 -3.19
C ASP A 6 -20.49 15.13 -2.60
N VAL A 7 -19.60 14.39 -3.28
CA VAL A 7 -18.25 14.12 -2.78
C VAL A 7 -17.22 14.32 -3.88
N LEU A 8 -16.24 15.16 -3.61
CA LEU A 8 -15.01 15.22 -4.40
C LEU A 8 -13.93 14.39 -3.73
N VAL A 9 -13.39 13.41 -4.44
CA VAL A 9 -12.19 12.66 -4.06
C VAL A 9 -11.00 13.23 -4.81
N VAL A 10 -9.98 13.67 -4.10
CA VAL A 10 -8.72 14.15 -4.68
C VAL A 10 -7.68 13.06 -4.59
N GLY A 11 -7.23 12.59 -5.76
CA GLY A 11 -6.32 11.47 -5.94
C GLY A 11 -7.01 10.23 -6.53
N GLY A 12 -6.73 9.92 -7.79
CA GLY A 12 -7.18 8.73 -8.52
C GLY A 12 -6.20 7.56 -8.41
N GLY A 13 -5.47 7.45 -7.29
CA GLY A 13 -4.69 6.27 -6.94
C GLY A 13 -5.58 5.15 -6.38
N PRO A 14 -4.99 4.02 -5.94
CA PRO A 14 -5.73 2.81 -5.56
C PRO A 14 -6.76 3.05 -4.44
N VAL A 15 -6.49 3.98 -3.52
CA VAL A 15 -7.38 4.31 -2.40
C VAL A 15 -8.55 5.17 -2.85
N GLY A 16 -8.28 6.20 -3.66
CA GLY A 16 -9.34 7.10 -4.16
C GLY A 16 -10.26 6.40 -5.17
N LEU A 17 -9.73 5.52 -6.01
CA LEU A 17 -10.53 4.71 -6.94
C LEU A 17 -11.50 3.79 -6.19
N LEU A 18 -11.01 3.10 -5.14
CA LEU A 18 -11.88 2.26 -4.30
C LEU A 18 -12.97 3.08 -3.63
N LEU A 19 -12.60 4.23 -3.01
CA LEU A 19 -13.59 5.09 -2.36
C LEU A 19 -14.63 5.60 -3.35
N GLY A 20 -14.20 6.08 -4.52
CA GLY A 20 -15.12 6.55 -5.57
C GLY A 20 -16.11 5.48 -5.99
N ALA A 21 -15.63 4.24 -6.23
CA ALA A 21 -16.49 3.12 -6.61
C ALA A 21 -17.48 2.73 -5.49
N LEU A 22 -17.06 2.74 -4.23
CA LEU A 22 -17.91 2.45 -3.08
C LEU A 22 -19.02 3.51 -2.93
N LEU A 23 -18.68 4.81 -3.09
CA LEU A 23 -19.62 5.92 -3.02
C LEU A 23 -20.62 5.89 -4.17
N ALA A 24 -20.16 5.68 -5.40
CA ALA A 24 -21.03 5.56 -6.58
C ALA A 24 -22.04 4.41 -6.41
N ARG A 25 -21.61 3.26 -5.93
CA ARG A 25 -22.51 2.14 -5.63
C ARG A 25 -23.50 2.42 -4.50
N ALA A 26 -23.17 3.33 -3.58
CA ALA A 26 -24.06 3.79 -2.52
C ALA A 26 -25.04 4.90 -2.99
N GLY A 27 -25.03 5.26 -4.28
CA GLY A 27 -25.89 6.28 -4.89
C GLY A 27 -25.48 7.72 -4.54
N VAL A 28 -24.20 7.94 -4.21
CA VAL A 28 -23.61 9.25 -3.96
C VAL A 28 -23.03 9.78 -5.27
N ASP A 29 -23.34 11.02 -5.62
CA ASP A 29 -22.71 11.71 -6.74
C ASP A 29 -21.25 12.02 -6.39
N VAL A 30 -20.30 11.45 -7.14
CA VAL A 30 -18.88 11.51 -6.83
C VAL A 30 -18.07 11.94 -8.04
N GLN A 31 -17.11 12.84 -7.80
CA GLN A 31 -16.03 13.12 -8.74
C GLN A 31 -14.68 12.71 -8.13
N VAL A 32 -13.80 12.16 -8.96
CA VAL A 32 -12.42 11.79 -8.58
C VAL A 32 -11.46 12.59 -9.45
N TRP A 33 -10.73 13.52 -8.85
CA TRP A 33 -9.71 14.31 -9.55
C TRP A 33 -8.35 13.63 -9.43
N GLU A 34 -7.72 13.34 -10.55
CA GLU A 34 -6.36 12.78 -10.60
C GLU A 34 -5.46 13.66 -11.46
N ARG A 35 -4.37 14.15 -10.87
CA ARG A 35 -3.42 15.05 -11.55
C ARG A 35 -2.65 14.39 -12.70
N ARG A 36 -2.46 13.07 -12.66
CA ARG A 36 -1.82 12.32 -13.75
C ARG A 36 -2.82 12.06 -14.86
N SER A 37 -2.39 12.19 -16.09
CA SER A 37 -3.19 11.85 -17.27
C SER A 37 -3.21 10.34 -17.56
N SER A 38 -2.22 9.59 -17.06
CA SER A 38 -2.08 8.15 -17.28
C SER A 38 -1.67 7.41 -15.99
N VAL A 39 -1.91 6.12 -15.95
CA VAL A 39 -1.47 5.24 -14.87
C VAL A 39 0.01 4.92 -15.08
N PRO A 40 0.90 5.17 -14.10
CA PRO A 40 2.29 4.78 -14.21
C PRO A 40 2.43 3.25 -14.35
N ARG A 41 3.28 2.80 -15.25
CA ARG A 41 3.65 1.38 -15.34
C ARG A 41 4.62 1.04 -14.20
N GLY A 42 4.47 -0.16 -13.63
CA GLY A 42 5.29 -0.65 -12.52
C GLY A 42 4.76 -0.21 -11.14
N SER A 43 5.31 -0.76 -10.07
CA SER A 43 4.68 -0.64 -8.77
C SER A 43 5.62 -0.99 -7.62
N ARG A 44 5.54 -0.21 -6.55
CA ARG A 44 6.21 -0.56 -5.28
C ARG A 44 5.39 -1.53 -4.43
N ALA A 45 4.08 -1.36 -4.39
CA ALA A 45 3.19 -2.20 -3.60
C ALA A 45 2.59 -3.33 -4.45
N ILE A 46 2.54 -4.53 -3.89
CA ILE A 46 2.02 -5.73 -4.55
C ILE A 46 1.07 -6.52 -3.65
N GLY A 47 1.22 -6.41 -2.32
CA GLY A 47 0.50 -7.24 -1.36
C GLY A 47 -0.93 -6.75 -1.12
N ILE A 48 -1.90 -7.63 -1.25
CA ILE A 48 -3.31 -7.38 -0.93
C ILE A 48 -3.73 -8.38 0.15
N HIS A 49 -4.07 -7.85 1.31
CA HIS A 49 -4.43 -8.65 2.48
C HIS A 49 -5.93 -8.99 2.50
N PRO A 50 -6.35 -10.03 3.22
CA PRO A 50 -7.74 -10.50 3.26
C PRO A 50 -8.79 -9.41 3.52
N PRO A 51 -8.63 -8.47 4.48
CA PRO A 51 -9.63 -7.42 4.68
C PRO A 51 -9.81 -6.48 3.48
N SER A 52 -8.74 -6.28 2.70
CA SER A 52 -8.82 -5.48 1.47
C SER A 52 -9.55 -6.21 0.34
N LEU A 53 -9.39 -7.53 0.25
CA LEU A 53 -10.18 -8.36 -0.67
C LEU A 53 -11.67 -8.34 -0.29
N ASP A 54 -12.00 -8.36 1.00
CA ASP A 54 -13.37 -8.18 1.47
C ASP A 54 -13.94 -6.81 1.07
N ALA A 55 -13.13 -5.74 1.15
CA ALA A 55 -13.52 -4.40 0.68
C ALA A 55 -13.71 -4.36 -0.86
N PHE A 56 -12.88 -5.09 -1.61
CA PHE A 56 -13.00 -5.19 -3.08
C PHE A 56 -14.26 -5.95 -3.49
N ALA A 57 -14.67 -6.98 -2.73
CA ALA A 57 -15.90 -7.70 -2.98
C ALA A 57 -17.14 -6.78 -2.95
N ALA A 58 -17.14 -5.73 -2.13
CA ALA A 58 -18.22 -4.76 -2.08
C ALA A 58 -18.46 -4.01 -3.41
N ILE A 59 -17.46 -3.97 -4.30
CA ILE A 59 -17.57 -3.36 -5.64
C ILE A 59 -17.39 -4.39 -6.78
N GLY A 60 -17.30 -5.69 -6.46
CA GLY A 60 -17.07 -6.77 -7.43
C GLY A 60 -15.67 -6.75 -8.04
N ALA A 61 -14.67 -6.19 -7.34
CA ALA A 61 -13.28 -6.14 -7.78
C ALA A 61 -12.44 -7.33 -7.30
N ASP A 62 -12.91 -8.10 -6.32
CA ASP A 62 -12.20 -9.25 -5.77
C ASP A 62 -11.99 -10.36 -6.79
N ALA A 63 -13.03 -10.75 -7.54
CA ALA A 63 -12.94 -11.82 -8.52
C ALA A 63 -11.91 -11.52 -9.64
N PRO A 64 -11.92 -10.35 -10.32
CA PRO A 64 -10.89 -10.04 -11.32
C PRO A 64 -9.49 -9.92 -10.70
N VAL A 65 -9.34 -9.38 -9.49
CA VAL A 65 -8.05 -9.37 -8.78
C VAL A 65 -7.55 -10.79 -8.53
N LEU A 66 -8.41 -11.68 -8.03
CA LEU A 66 -8.06 -13.08 -7.75
C LEU A 66 -7.76 -13.92 -9.01
N ALA A 67 -8.29 -13.51 -10.17
CA ALA A 67 -8.02 -14.16 -11.45
C ALA A 67 -6.59 -13.86 -11.95
N GLU A 68 -6.06 -12.68 -11.66
CA GLU A 68 -4.73 -12.25 -12.10
C GLU A 68 -3.64 -12.45 -11.03
N ALA A 69 -4.01 -12.47 -9.74
CA ALA A 69 -3.06 -12.45 -8.65
C ALA A 69 -2.45 -13.83 -8.33
N THR A 70 -1.25 -13.81 -7.78
CA THR A 70 -0.64 -15.00 -7.17
C THR A 70 -1.06 -15.10 -5.70
N ARG A 71 -1.56 -16.28 -5.28
CA ARG A 71 -1.97 -16.52 -3.89
C ARG A 71 -0.77 -16.95 -3.06
N VAL A 72 -0.49 -16.22 -2.00
CA VAL A 72 0.52 -16.52 -0.98
C VAL A 72 -0.18 -17.16 0.21
N ARG A 73 0.01 -18.47 0.39
CA ARG A 73 -0.64 -19.27 1.42
C ARG A 73 0.16 -19.35 2.71
N GLU A 74 1.46 -19.13 2.62
CA GLU A 74 2.38 -19.19 3.74
C GLU A 74 3.56 -18.23 3.59
N GLY A 75 4.12 -17.86 4.72
CA GLY A 75 5.39 -17.16 4.83
C GLY A 75 6.41 -18.03 5.55
N VAL A 76 7.59 -18.19 5.00
CA VAL A 76 8.67 -18.98 5.59
C VAL A 76 9.81 -18.06 6.03
N ALA A 77 10.12 -18.10 7.33
CA ALA A 77 11.31 -17.47 7.87
C ALA A 77 12.52 -18.39 7.72
N ARG A 78 13.62 -17.85 7.18
CA ARG A 78 14.85 -18.61 6.94
C ARG A 78 16.06 -17.84 7.47
N SER A 79 17.15 -18.53 7.68
CA SER A 79 18.47 -17.97 7.94
C SER A 79 19.54 -18.93 7.43
N ARG A 80 20.49 -18.41 6.63
CA ARG A 80 21.60 -19.21 6.07
C ARG A 80 21.11 -20.49 5.40
N GLY A 81 20.06 -20.42 4.59
CA GLY A 81 19.47 -21.58 3.90
C GLY A 81 18.64 -22.52 4.79
N ARG A 82 18.57 -22.30 6.12
CA ARG A 82 17.81 -23.15 7.04
C ARG A 82 16.47 -22.53 7.37
N THR A 83 15.37 -23.28 7.29
CA THR A 83 14.06 -22.86 7.75
C THR A 83 14.05 -22.68 9.27
N LEU A 84 13.61 -21.54 9.73
CA LEU A 84 13.37 -21.22 11.15
C LEU A 84 11.93 -21.55 11.56
N GLY A 85 10.98 -21.40 10.65
CA GLY A 85 9.58 -21.71 10.85
C GLY A 85 8.72 -21.21 9.70
N THR A 86 7.46 -21.66 9.70
CA THR A 86 6.46 -21.33 8.68
C THR A 86 5.24 -20.69 9.35
N LEU A 87 4.71 -19.64 8.74
CA LEU A 87 3.49 -18.97 9.12
C LEU A 87 2.41 -19.24 8.06
N SER A 88 1.42 -20.07 8.39
CA SER A 88 0.33 -20.40 7.48
C SER A 88 -0.80 -19.38 7.58
N PHE A 89 -1.30 -18.91 6.43
CA PHE A 89 -2.47 -18.03 6.36
C PHE A 89 -3.81 -18.78 6.30
N ALA A 90 -3.81 -20.12 6.35
CA ALA A 90 -5.02 -20.95 6.22
C ALA A 90 -6.13 -20.57 7.21
N ARG A 91 -5.77 -20.04 8.40
CA ARG A 91 -6.69 -19.62 9.45
C ARG A 91 -6.76 -18.10 9.62
N ALA A 92 -6.10 -17.34 8.75
CA ALA A 92 -6.09 -15.88 8.86
C ALA A 92 -7.43 -15.24 8.48
N SER A 93 -8.21 -15.87 7.61
CA SER A 93 -9.52 -15.40 7.17
C SER A 93 -10.39 -16.58 6.78
N ALA A 94 -11.69 -16.51 7.02
CA ALA A 94 -12.66 -17.51 6.59
C ALA A 94 -12.94 -17.43 5.08
N THR A 95 -12.90 -16.22 4.50
CA THR A 95 -13.21 -15.98 3.09
C THR A 95 -11.96 -16.04 2.21
N HIS A 96 -10.85 -15.46 2.68
CA HIS A 96 -9.60 -15.37 1.94
C HIS A 96 -8.43 -15.88 2.80
N PRO A 97 -8.22 -17.22 2.89
CA PRO A 97 -7.17 -17.83 3.74
C PRO A 97 -5.77 -17.71 3.10
N TYR A 98 -5.45 -16.55 2.54
CA TYR A 98 -4.20 -16.20 1.86
C TYR A 98 -4.03 -14.69 1.75
N VAL A 99 -2.83 -14.25 1.50
CA VAL A 99 -2.51 -12.92 0.95
C VAL A 99 -2.35 -13.09 -0.55
N VAL A 100 -2.64 -12.07 -1.35
CA VAL A 100 -2.33 -12.15 -2.78
C VAL A 100 -1.32 -11.09 -3.17
N THR A 101 -0.55 -11.38 -4.22
CA THR A 101 0.35 -10.42 -4.85
C THR A 101 -0.11 -10.13 -6.26
N LEU A 102 -0.23 -8.84 -6.57
CA LEU A 102 -0.58 -8.33 -7.88
C LEU A 102 0.10 -6.97 -8.06
N ASP A 103 0.60 -6.69 -9.24
CA ASP A 103 1.17 -5.37 -9.54
C ASP A 103 0.13 -4.27 -9.30
N GLN A 104 0.53 -3.20 -8.64
CA GLN A 104 -0.38 -2.09 -8.27
C GLN A 104 -1.09 -1.50 -9.49
N HIS A 105 -0.39 -1.35 -10.63
CA HIS A 105 -1.00 -0.80 -11.83
C HIS A 105 -2.16 -1.67 -12.36
N ARG A 106 -2.10 -3.01 -12.17
CA ARG A 106 -3.22 -3.91 -12.50
C ARG A 106 -4.36 -3.76 -11.50
N THR A 107 -4.03 -3.66 -10.20
CA THR A 107 -5.04 -3.37 -9.16
C THR A 107 -5.73 -2.03 -9.43
N GLU A 108 -4.97 -0.97 -9.76
CA GLU A 108 -5.52 0.34 -10.13
C GLU A 108 -6.41 0.26 -11.38
N ALA A 109 -6.02 -0.51 -12.40
CA ALA A 109 -6.83 -0.69 -13.60
C ALA A 109 -8.19 -1.34 -13.28
N ILE A 110 -8.19 -2.42 -12.49
CA ILE A 110 -9.42 -3.10 -12.07
C ILE A 110 -10.31 -2.17 -11.25
N LEU A 111 -9.75 -1.42 -10.31
CA LEU A 111 -10.53 -0.46 -9.50
C LEU A 111 -11.10 0.68 -10.35
N ARG A 112 -10.36 1.15 -11.34
CA ARG A 112 -10.81 2.16 -12.32
C ARG A 112 -11.99 1.63 -13.13
N GLU A 113 -11.91 0.42 -13.67
CA GLU A 113 -13.01 -0.22 -14.39
C GLU A 113 -14.28 -0.34 -13.53
N ARG A 114 -14.12 -0.65 -12.23
CA ARG A 114 -15.28 -0.71 -11.30
C ARG A 114 -15.88 0.67 -11.04
N LEU A 115 -15.05 1.70 -10.92
CA LEU A 115 -15.55 3.08 -10.77
C LEU A 115 -16.27 3.54 -12.06
N GLU A 116 -15.68 3.34 -13.22
CA GLU A 116 -16.24 3.72 -14.51
C GLU A 116 -17.57 2.99 -14.79
N ALA A 117 -17.66 1.71 -14.41
CA ALA A 117 -18.91 0.95 -14.53
C ALA A 117 -20.02 1.43 -13.59
N ALA A 118 -19.67 1.95 -12.39
CA ALA A 118 -20.62 2.45 -11.40
C ALA A 118 -21.02 3.91 -11.63
N ALA A 119 -20.09 4.73 -12.10
CA ALA A 119 -20.27 6.15 -12.37
C ALA A 119 -19.39 6.56 -13.56
N PRO A 120 -19.89 6.44 -14.79
CA PRO A 120 -19.23 6.96 -15.98
C PRO A 120 -18.88 8.45 -15.79
N ASP A 121 -17.71 8.86 -16.25
CA ASP A 121 -17.22 10.25 -16.13
C ASP A 121 -16.90 10.75 -14.71
N ALA A 122 -17.05 9.93 -13.66
CA ALA A 122 -16.66 10.33 -12.31
C ALA A 122 -15.14 10.58 -12.17
N LEU A 123 -14.32 9.81 -12.87
CA LEU A 123 -12.88 10.00 -12.87
C LEU A 123 -12.46 11.10 -13.87
N ARG A 124 -11.76 12.09 -13.37
CA ARG A 124 -11.25 13.23 -14.14
C ARG A 124 -9.71 13.20 -14.14
N PRO A 125 -9.08 12.47 -15.08
CA PRO A 125 -7.63 12.43 -15.20
C PRO A 125 -7.08 13.77 -15.73
N GLY A 126 -5.87 14.13 -15.33
CA GLY A 126 -5.21 15.38 -15.68
C GLY A 126 -5.68 16.60 -14.88
N VAL A 127 -6.57 16.41 -13.90
CA VAL A 127 -7.05 17.52 -13.06
C VAL A 127 -6.24 17.60 -11.77
N ALA A 128 -5.50 18.71 -11.59
CA ALA A 128 -4.70 18.97 -10.40
C ALA A 128 -5.40 19.97 -9.48
N LEU A 129 -5.64 19.60 -8.23
CA LEU A 129 -6.18 20.50 -7.21
C LEU A 129 -5.18 21.63 -6.92
N THR A 130 -5.66 22.88 -6.86
CA THR A 130 -4.86 24.08 -6.53
C THR A 130 -5.41 24.87 -5.36
N GLY A 131 -6.69 24.72 -5.00
CA GLY A 131 -7.29 25.47 -3.90
C GLY A 131 -8.51 24.80 -3.31
N LEU A 132 -8.76 25.07 -2.02
CA LEU A 132 -9.94 24.66 -1.27
C LEU A 132 -10.46 25.83 -0.45
N LEU A 133 -11.75 26.15 -0.60
CA LEU A 133 -12.41 27.19 0.15
C LEU A 133 -13.69 26.64 0.80
N ARG A 134 -13.74 26.65 2.13
CA ARG A 134 -14.93 26.21 2.89
C ARG A 134 -16.01 27.28 2.84
N ARG A 135 -17.22 26.88 2.43
CA ARG A 135 -18.41 27.76 2.27
C ARG A 135 -19.60 27.19 3.05
N GLY A 136 -19.66 27.44 4.36
CA GLY A 136 -20.75 26.94 5.19
C GLY A 136 -20.89 25.42 5.12
N SER A 137 -21.93 24.93 4.44
CA SER A 137 -22.25 23.49 4.26
C SER A 137 -21.56 22.84 3.07
N THR A 138 -20.73 23.55 2.31
CA THR A 138 -20.02 23.04 1.13
C THR A 138 -18.55 23.42 1.14
N VAL A 139 -17.80 22.81 0.25
CA VAL A 139 -16.38 23.13 -0.05
C VAL A 139 -16.28 23.41 -1.54
N GLU A 140 -15.73 24.55 -1.88
CA GLU A 140 -15.39 24.91 -3.24
C GLU A 140 -13.92 24.48 -3.50
N ALA A 141 -13.74 23.59 -4.47
CA ALA A 141 -12.43 23.15 -4.91
C ALA A 141 -12.12 23.78 -6.27
N THR A 142 -10.90 24.29 -6.41
CA THR A 142 -10.37 24.82 -7.65
C THR A 142 -9.17 24.01 -8.10
N GLY A 143 -8.97 23.89 -9.38
CA GLY A 143 -7.89 23.11 -9.97
C GLY A 143 -7.52 23.58 -11.37
N THR A 144 -6.54 22.88 -11.93
CA THR A 144 -6.10 23.06 -13.32
C THR A 144 -6.38 21.77 -14.09
N GLY A 145 -7.07 21.88 -15.21
CA GLY A 145 -7.38 20.77 -16.11
C GLY A 145 -6.20 20.37 -17.02
N PRO A 146 -6.37 19.32 -17.86
CA PRO A 146 -5.32 18.77 -18.71
C PRO A 146 -4.68 19.78 -19.68
N GLY A 147 -5.45 20.74 -20.18
CA GLY A 147 -4.99 21.80 -21.08
C GLY A 147 -4.50 23.05 -20.37
N GLY A 148 -4.43 23.07 -19.02
CA GLY A 148 -4.08 24.25 -18.23
C GLY A 148 -5.27 25.15 -17.90
N GLU A 149 -6.48 24.80 -18.34
CA GLU A 149 -7.72 25.54 -18.07
C GLU A 149 -8.11 25.47 -16.59
N PRO A 150 -8.67 26.55 -16.02
CA PRO A 150 -9.18 26.53 -14.67
C PRO A 150 -10.44 25.66 -14.59
N VAL A 151 -10.49 24.80 -13.57
CA VAL A 151 -11.65 23.98 -13.23
C VAL A 151 -12.10 24.28 -11.81
N SER A 152 -13.41 24.18 -11.55
CA SER A 152 -13.96 24.34 -10.21
C SER A 152 -15.16 23.41 -10.01
N VAL A 153 -15.30 22.94 -8.76
CA VAL A 153 -16.45 22.15 -8.32
C VAL A 153 -16.84 22.54 -6.90
N ARG A 154 -18.13 22.54 -6.62
CA ARG A 154 -18.68 22.68 -5.28
C ARG A 154 -19.12 21.30 -4.79
N ALA A 155 -18.57 20.86 -3.66
CA ALA A 155 -18.87 19.56 -3.08
C ALA A 155 -19.41 19.68 -1.66
N ALA A 156 -20.30 18.78 -1.27
CA ALA A 156 -20.72 18.70 0.13
C ALA A 156 -19.56 18.20 1.01
N PHE A 157 -18.71 17.31 0.49
CA PHE A 157 -17.50 16.83 1.16
C PHE A 157 -16.31 16.74 0.18
N VAL A 158 -15.12 16.90 0.72
CA VAL A 158 -13.86 16.63 -0.02
C VAL A 158 -13.06 15.58 0.72
N VAL A 159 -12.53 14.61 -0.01
CA VAL A 159 -11.65 13.56 0.54
C VAL A 159 -10.28 13.66 -0.10
N GLY A 160 -9.25 13.89 0.72
CA GLY A 160 -7.85 13.82 0.30
C GLY A 160 -7.35 12.37 0.32
N ALA A 161 -7.21 11.77 -0.86
CA ALA A 161 -6.61 10.45 -1.11
C ALA A 161 -5.38 10.60 -2.03
N ASP A 162 -4.73 11.75 -1.99
CA ASP A 162 -3.70 12.23 -2.91
C ASP A 162 -2.26 11.88 -2.46
N GLY A 163 -2.14 10.92 -1.54
CA GLY A 163 -0.89 10.26 -1.19
C GLY A 163 0.01 11.05 -0.24
N ALA A 164 1.24 10.58 -0.05
CA ALA A 164 2.19 11.10 0.93
C ALA A 164 2.51 12.59 0.74
N ARG A 165 2.44 13.10 -0.51
CA ARG A 165 2.61 14.53 -0.84
C ARG A 165 1.26 15.19 -1.08
N SER A 166 0.36 15.09 -0.11
CA SER A 166 -1.03 15.53 -0.21
C SER A 166 -1.16 17.06 -0.29
N THR A 167 -1.68 17.53 -1.41
CA THR A 167 -2.07 18.94 -1.62
C THR A 167 -3.27 19.31 -0.73
N VAL A 168 -4.22 18.37 -0.53
CA VAL A 168 -5.37 18.61 0.36
C VAL A 168 -4.91 18.88 1.78
N ARG A 169 -3.99 18.06 2.31
CA ARG A 169 -3.41 18.22 3.64
C ARG A 169 -2.71 19.59 3.78
N ASP A 170 -1.90 19.94 2.78
CA ASP A 170 -1.13 21.19 2.79
C ASP A 170 -2.04 22.45 2.73
N LEU A 171 -3.08 22.43 1.87
CA LEU A 171 -4.09 23.51 1.79
C LEU A 171 -4.90 23.68 3.09
N LEU A 172 -5.04 22.63 3.89
CA LEU A 172 -5.68 22.69 5.20
C LEU A 172 -4.73 23.11 6.32
N GLY A 173 -3.45 23.32 6.05
CA GLY A 173 -2.43 23.61 7.05
C GLY A 173 -2.25 22.49 8.08
N ILE A 174 -2.54 21.23 7.72
CA ILE A 174 -2.40 20.09 8.61
C ILE A 174 -0.95 19.60 8.57
N ARG A 175 -0.26 19.72 9.69
CA ARG A 175 1.10 19.20 9.84
C ARG A 175 1.11 17.70 9.97
N THR A 176 2.25 17.09 9.67
CA THR A 176 2.52 15.67 9.93
C THR A 176 3.57 15.52 11.02
N THR A 177 3.40 14.51 11.86
CA THR A 177 4.41 14.04 12.81
C THR A 177 4.98 12.71 12.33
N GLY A 178 6.18 12.38 12.76
CA GLY A 178 6.78 11.10 12.38
C GLY A 178 8.30 11.17 12.35
N ARG A 179 8.91 10.21 11.66
CA ARG A 179 10.37 10.12 11.53
C ARG A 179 10.79 9.46 10.24
N ASP A 180 12.00 9.75 9.78
CA ASP A 180 12.72 9.01 8.77
C ASP A 180 13.57 7.95 9.47
N TYR A 181 13.58 6.74 8.92
CA TYR A 181 14.43 5.66 9.40
C TYR A 181 15.74 5.67 8.59
N PRO A 182 16.87 5.25 9.18
CA PRO A 182 18.13 5.16 8.45
C PRO A 182 18.11 4.01 7.41
N ASP A 183 17.16 3.10 7.54
CA ASP A 183 17.08 1.89 6.73
C ASP A 183 16.73 2.24 5.28
N LEU A 184 17.60 1.82 4.37
CA LEU A 184 17.43 1.88 2.92
C LEU A 184 17.19 0.48 2.41
N TYR A 185 16.17 0.30 1.61
CA TYR A 185 15.87 -0.97 0.94
C TYR A 185 15.97 -0.80 -0.57
N VAL A 186 16.38 -1.88 -1.21
CA VAL A 186 16.34 -2.00 -2.68
C VAL A 186 15.44 -3.17 -3.01
N MET A 187 14.54 -2.98 -3.97
CA MET A 187 13.67 -4.02 -4.48
C MET A 187 13.77 -4.13 -5.99
N GLY A 188 13.60 -5.36 -6.48
CA GLY A 188 13.57 -5.66 -7.91
C GLY A 188 12.69 -6.86 -8.22
N ASP A 189 12.12 -6.87 -9.43
CA ASP A 189 11.30 -7.95 -9.97
C ASP A 189 12.09 -8.70 -11.02
N PHE A 190 12.31 -9.98 -10.81
CA PHE A 190 13.10 -10.87 -11.66
C PHE A 190 12.24 -12.07 -12.12
N ALA A 191 12.66 -12.78 -13.15
CA ALA A 191 12.12 -14.11 -13.41
C ALA A 191 12.30 -15.00 -12.17
N ASP A 192 11.29 -15.81 -11.83
CA ASP A 192 11.41 -16.74 -10.70
C ASP A 192 12.38 -17.87 -11.08
N PRO A 193 13.51 -18.05 -10.37
CA PRO A 193 14.49 -19.08 -10.69
C PRO A 193 13.95 -20.51 -10.46
N GLU A 194 12.89 -20.65 -9.66
CA GLU A 194 12.23 -21.93 -9.39
C GLU A 194 10.71 -21.85 -9.67
N PRO A 195 10.30 -21.72 -10.96
CA PRO A 195 8.89 -21.64 -11.30
C PRO A 195 8.14 -22.87 -10.82
N GLY A 196 7.14 -22.69 -9.96
CA GLY A 196 6.33 -23.76 -9.38
C GLY A 196 6.81 -24.29 -8.02
N GLY A 197 8.09 -24.19 -7.68
CA GLY A 197 8.63 -24.70 -6.40
C GLY A 197 8.23 -23.88 -5.18
N LEU A 198 8.17 -22.55 -5.34
CA LEU A 198 7.81 -21.59 -4.28
C LEU A 198 6.59 -20.76 -4.62
N THR A 199 5.79 -21.20 -5.59
CA THR A 199 4.55 -20.54 -5.99
C THR A 199 3.57 -20.53 -4.84
N GLY A 200 3.27 -19.50 -4.19
CA GLY A 200 2.40 -19.44 -3.02
C GLY A 200 3.13 -19.33 -1.69
N THR A 201 4.46 -19.19 -1.73
CA THR A 201 5.29 -19.02 -0.54
C THR A 201 6.04 -17.69 -0.59
N ALA A 202 5.85 -16.84 0.42
CA ALA A 202 6.71 -15.71 0.69
C ALA A 202 7.89 -16.15 1.55
N LEU A 203 9.10 -15.64 1.26
CA LEU A 203 10.29 -15.94 2.04
C LEU A 203 10.81 -14.68 2.75
N VAL A 204 11.28 -14.87 3.97
CA VAL A 204 11.95 -13.83 4.76
C VAL A 204 13.27 -14.42 5.28
N ASP A 205 14.35 -14.11 4.61
CA ASP A 205 15.70 -14.55 5.00
C ASP A 205 16.33 -13.50 5.91
N VAL A 206 16.52 -13.86 7.20
CA VAL A 206 17.07 -12.97 8.23
C VAL A 206 18.54 -13.30 8.51
N GLY A 207 19.39 -13.13 7.52
CA GLY A 207 20.82 -13.39 7.63
C GLY A 207 21.59 -12.35 8.47
N PRO A 208 22.87 -12.62 8.82
CA PRO A 208 23.72 -11.67 9.57
C PRO A 208 23.95 -10.36 8.82
N ALA A 209 23.94 -10.38 7.47
CA ALA A 209 24.09 -9.20 6.61
C ALA A 209 22.79 -8.40 6.41
N GLY A 210 21.72 -8.79 7.08
CA GLY A 210 20.41 -8.14 6.96
C GLY A 210 19.41 -8.99 6.18
N VAL A 211 18.16 -8.52 6.18
CA VAL A 211 17.02 -9.24 5.61
C VAL A 211 17.01 -9.17 4.08
N VAL A 212 16.53 -10.26 3.49
CA VAL A 212 15.99 -10.31 2.13
C VAL A 212 14.58 -10.91 2.22
N GLU A 213 13.59 -10.15 1.79
CA GLU A 213 12.24 -10.66 1.60
C GLU A 213 12.02 -11.03 0.14
N SER A 214 11.27 -12.10 -0.14
CA SER A 214 10.89 -12.41 -1.52
C SER A 214 9.44 -12.87 -1.62
N PHE A 215 8.77 -12.41 -2.68
CA PHE A 215 7.35 -12.63 -2.92
C PHE A 215 7.12 -13.10 -4.35
N PRO A 216 6.35 -14.19 -4.57
CA PRO A 216 5.97 -14.60 -5.91
C PRO A 216 5.06 -13.53 -6.53
N LEU A 217 5.19 -13.32 -7.83
CA LEU A 217 4.37 -12.42 -8.64
C LEU A 217 3.72 -13.19 -9.79
N PRO A 218 2.65 -12.67 -10.39
CA PRO A 218 2.08 -13.23 -11.60
C PRO A 218 3.09 -13.29 -12.76
N GLY A 219 2.91 -14.25 -13.66
CA GLY A 219 3.75 -14.40 -14.86
C GLY A 219 5.13 -15.00 -14.58
N GLY A 220 5.27 -15.84 -13.55
CA GLY A 220 6.54 -16.50 -13.26
C GLY A 220 7.64 -15.53 -12.82
N ARG A 221 7.27 -14.46 -12.13
CA ARG A 221 8.19 -13.47 -11.58
C ARG A 221 8.26 -13.57 -10.05
N ARG A 222 9.34 -13.05 -9.49
CA ARG A 222 9.53 -12.93 -8.05
C ARG A 222 10.11 -11.57 -7.70
N ARG A 223 9.51 -10.89 -6.73
CA ARG A 223 10.05 -9.67 -6.14
C ARG A 223 11.00 -10.02 -5.02
N TYR A 224 12.18 -9.43 -5.06
CA TYR A 224 13.13 -9.42 -3.94
C TYR A 224 13.20 -8.03 -3.34
N VAL A 225 13.25 -7.95 -2.01
CA VAL A 225 13.42 -6.71 -1.24
C VAL A 225 14.56 -6.93 -0.27
N ALA A 226 15.68 -6.26 -0.48
CA ALA A 226 16.88 -6.41 0.32
C ALA A 226 17.17 -5.14 1.13
N LEU A 227 17.50 -5.29 2.41
CA LEU A 227 18.06 -4.20 3.20
C LEU A 227 19.45 -3.87 2.65
N SER A 228 19.65 -2.62 2.19
CA SER A 228 20.96 -2.10 1.85
C SER A 228 21.76 -1.83 3.12
N GLY A 229 23.04 -2.18 3.13
CA GLY A 229 23.92 -1.90 4.25
C GLY A 229 24.07 -0.39 4.52
N PRO A 230 24.67 -0.01 5.66
CA PRO A 230 24.93 1.39 6.01
C PRO A 230 25.80 2.12 4.99
N ASP A 231 26.60 1.39 4.24
CA ASP A 231 27.43 1.85 3.11
C ASP A 231 26.63 2.14 1.83
N ARG A 232 25.31 1.90 1.85
CA ARG A 232 24.43 2.01 0.67
C ARG A 232 24.92 1.21 -0.54
N SER A 233 25.58 0.09 -0.30
CA SER A 233 26.24 -0.76 -1.30
C SER A 233 25.33 -1.26 -2.43
N LEU A 234 24.01 -1.28 -2.22
CA LEU A 234 23.04 -1.68 -3.25
C LEU A 234 22.55 -0.53 -4.13
N GLY A 235 22.99 0.70 -3.90
CA GLY A 235 23.00 1.88 -4.78
C GLY A 235 21.84 2.14 -5.75
N ALA A 236 20.64 1.58 -5.55
CA ALA A 236 19.56 1.72 -6.53
C ALA A 236 18.94 3.12 -6.50
N PRO A 237 18.71 3.73 -7.68
CA PRO A 237 18.02 5.01 -7.80
C PRO A 237 16.57 4.91 -7.35
N ALA A 238 15.95 6.06 -7.11
CA ALA A 238 14.50 6.12 -6.96
C ALA A 238 13.86 5.62 -8.27
N TRP A 239 12.88 4.72 -8.13
CA TRP A 239 12.20 4.14 -9.28
C TRP A 239 11.52 5.19 -10.15
N ARG A 240 11.71 5.05 -11.46
CA ARG A 240 11.09 5.83 -12.52
C ARG A 240 10.39 4.88 -13.50
N PRO A 241 9.05 4.95 -13.63
CA PRO A 241 8.28 3.95 -14.40
C PRO A 241 8.60 3.88 -15.88
N GLU A 242 9.18 4.94 -16.42
CA GLU A 242 9.44 5.11 -17.86
C GLU A 242 10.88 4.74 -18.23
N GLU A 243 11.75 4.51 -17.24
CA GLU A 243 13.15 4.16 -17.45
C GLU A 243 13.36 2.65 -17.28
N ALA A 244 14.20 2.08 -18.12
CA ALA A 244 14.67 0.70 -17.95
C ALA A 244 15.41 0.57 -16.61
N PRO A 245 15.36 -0.59 -15.94
CA PRO A 245 16.13 -0.82 -14.73
C PRO A 245 17.63 -0.60 -14.95
N ASP A 246 18.27 0.05 -13.98
CA ASP A 246 19.72 0.18 -13.97
C ASP A 246 20.36 -1.21 -13.80
N GLN A 247 21.08 -1.65 -14.80
CA GLN A 247 21.65 -3.00 -14.88
C GLN A 247 22.77 -3.22 -13.84
N GLU A 248 23.52 -2.21 -13.47
CA GLU A 248 24.55 -2.33 -12.44
C GLU A 248 23.88 -2.55 -11.07
N ALA A 249 22.87 -1.77 -10.74
CA ALA A 249 22.12 -1.93 -9.52
C ALA A 249 21.28 -3.24 -9.50
N ALA A 250 20.80 -3.72 -10.66
CA ALA A 250 20.15 -5.03 -10.78
C ALA A 250 21.14 -6.17 -10.49
N ARG A 251 22.37 -6.11 -11.00
CA ARG A 251 23.45 -7.07 -10.70
C ARG A 251 23.84 -7.03 -9.23
N ALA A 252 23.93 -5.83 -8.63
CA ALA A 252 24.24 -5.69 -7.22
C ALA A 252 23.15 -6.31 -6.33
N LEU A 253 21.85 -6.10 -6.65
CA LEU A 253 20.75 -6.72 -5.93
C LEU A 253 20.75 -8.24 -6.11
N ALA A 254 20.94 -8.76 -7.33
CA ALA A 254 21.00 -10.20 -7.61
C ALA A 254 22.15 -10.88 -6.86
N ALA A 255 23.33 -10.24 -6.80
CA ALA A 255 24.45 -10.74 -6.00
C ALA A 255 24.12 -10.79 -4.51
N ALA A 256 23.52 -9.72 -3.95
CA ALA A 256 23.09 -9.71 -2.55
C ALA A 256 22.02 -10.76 -2.23
N VAL A 257 21.09 -11.03 -3.16
CA VAL A 257 20.10 -12.10 -3.05
C VAL A 257 20.80 -13.45 -2.99
N ARG A 258 21.73 -13.73 -3.92
CA ARG A 258 22.50 -14.97 -3.96
C ARG A 258 23.29 -15.18 -2.68
N ASP A 259 24.03 -14.18 -2.23
CA ASP A 259 24.89 -14.27 -1.05
C ASP A 259 24.12 -14.49 0.25
N ARG A 260 22.91 -13.90 0.36
CA ARG A 260 22.12 -13.95 1.60
C ARG A 260 21.13 -15.10 1.64
N THR A 261 20.64 -15.55 0.48
CA THR A 261 19.54 -16.53 0.40
C THR A 261 19.89 -17.81 -0.34
N GLY A 262 20.92 -17.77 -1.18
CA GLY A 262 21.28 -18.85 -2.09
C GLY A 262 20.43 -18.89 -3.37
N ALA A 263 19.46 -17.97 -3.55
CA ALA A 263 18.64 -17.92 -4.76
C ALA A 263 19.42 -17.22 -5.90
N ASP A 264 19.30 -17.75 -7.10
CA ASP A 264 20.01 -17.25 -8.28
C ASP A 264 19.07 -16.40 -9.17
N ALA A 265 18.86 -15.15 -8.76
CA ALA A 265 18.10 -14.19 -9.56
C ALA A 265 18.94 -13.73 -10.76
N ASP A 266 18.41 -13.87 -11.99
CA ASP A 266 19.09 -13.43 -13.20
C ASP A 266 18.88 -11.91 -13.40
N PRO A 267 19.95 -11.09 -13.31
CA PRO A 267 19.85 -9.64 -13.44
C PRO A 267 19.33 -9.17 -14.80
N GLU A 268 19.55 -9.95 -15.86
CA GLU A 268 19.09 -9.59 -17.22
C GLU A 268 17.56 -9.71 -17.35
N THR A 269 16.88 -10.42 -16.42
CA THR A 269 15.42 -10.53 -16.36
C THR A 269 14.76 -9.45 -15.51
N CYS A 270 15.53 -8.50 -14.98
CA CYS A 270 14.99 -7.44 -14.11
C CYS A 270 14.02 -6.54 -14.86
N THR A 271 12.76 -6.51 -14.44
CA THR A 271 11.71 -5.70 -15.06
C THR A 271 11.34 -4.45 -14.25
N MET A 272 11.73 -4.39 -12.98
CA MET A 272 11.53 -3.25 -12.08
C MET A 272 12.65 -3.21 -11.05
N LEU A 273 13.17 -2.01 -10.79
CA LEU A 273 14.17 -1.78 -9.74
C LEU A 273 13.87 -0.47 -9.01
N SER A 274 13.93 -0.46 -7.69
CA SER A 274 13.71 0.76 -6.90
C SER A 274 14.43 0.73 -5.57
N GLY A 275 15.19 1.79 -5.30
CA GLY A 275 15.64 2.10 -3.94
C GLY A 275 14.62 2.96 -3.19
N PHE A 276 14.43 2.72 -1.90
CA PHE A 276 13.57 3.55 -1.07
C PHE A 276 14.04 3.61 0.38
N GLN A 277 13.93 4.80 0.94
CA GLN A 277 14.13 5.03 2.37
C GLN A 277 12.81 4.90 3.10
N VAL A 278 12.84 4.22 4.24
CA VAL A 278 11.63 4.04 5.05
C VAL A 278 11.29 5.34 5.78
N ARG A 279 9.99 5.68 5.77
CA ARG A 279 9.43 6.84 6.45
C ARG A 279 8.18 6.46 7.21
N ARG A 280 7.91 7.20 8.27
CA ARG A 280 6.60 7.22 8.93
C ARG A 280 6.15 8.66 9.06
N ARG A 281 4.93 8.93 8.59
CA ARG A 281 4.27 10.23 8.75
C ARG A 281 2.82 9.99 9.17
N GLU A 282 2.34 10.78 10.09
CA GLU A 282 0.97 10.77 10.58
C GLU A 282 0.45 12.21 10.61
N ALA A 283 -0.68 12.47 9.95
CA ALA A 283 -1.34 13.77 10.01
C ALA A 283 -1.87 14.04 11.43
N GLU A 284 -1.65 15.24 11.95
CA GLU A 284 -2.15 15.65 13.27
C GLU A 284 -3.68 15.55 13.38
N ARG A 285 -4.37 15.67 12.27
CA ARG A 285 -5.83 15.54 12.15
C ARG A 285 -6.19 14.90 10.82
N MET A 286 -7.09 13.94 10.82
CA MET A 286 -7.62 13.33 9.60
C MET A 286 -8.82 14.07 9.01
N GLY A 287 -9.44 15.01 9.75
CA GLY A 287 -10.60 15.74 9.24
C GLY A 287 -10.71 17.15 9.80
N VAL A 288 -11.16 18.08 8.96
CA VAL A 288 -11.43 19.48 9.31
C VAL A 288 -12.71 19.94 8.57
N GLY A 289 -13.78 20.17 9.33
CA GLY A 289 -15.07 20.54 8.73
C GLY A 289 -15.59 19.45 7.82
N ARG A 290 -15.75 19.73 6.54
CA ARG A 290 -16.22 18.81 5.49
C ARG A 290 -15.10 18.21 4.64
N VAL A 291 -13.86 18.30 5.10
CA VAL A 291 -12.71 17.71 4.43
C VAL A 291 -12.09 16.64 5.30
N VAL A 292 -11.80 15.47 4.72
CA VAL A 292 -11.19 14.32 5.42
C VAL A 292 -10.03 13.74 4.61
N LEU A 293 -8.99 13.25 5.28
CA LEU A 293 -7.81 12.60 4.70
C LEU A 293 -7.86 11.10 4.92
N ILE A 294 -7.44 10.32 3.92
CA ILE A 294 -7.29 8.86 3.98
C ILE A 294 -6.02 8.38 3.29
N GLY A 295 -5.62 7.15 3.58
CA GLY A 295 -4.40 6.55 3.03
C GLY A 295 -3.15 7.34 3.41
N ASP A 296 -2.15 7.37 2.51
CA ASP A 296 -0.88 8.04 2.77
C ASP A 296 -1.01 9.56 2.99
N ALA A 297 -2.11 10.19 2.57
CA ALA A 297 -2.40 11.59 2.89
C ALA A 297 -2.60 11.79 4.40
N ALA A 298 -3.14 10.79 5.09
CA ALA A 298 -3.35 10.77 6.53
C ALA A 298 -2.22 10.07 7.29
N HIS A 299 -1.70 8.95 6.76
CA HIS A 299 -0.71 8.12 7.45
C HIS A 299 0.16 7.33 6.45
N GLU A 300 1.37 7.78 6.26
CA GLU A 300 2.41 7.06 5.54
C GLU A 300 3.16 6.16 6.52
N ILE A 301 3.24 4.86 6.23
CA ILE A 301 3.99 3.88 7.03
C ILE A 301 5.04 3.17 6.18
N SER A 302 5.95 2.46 6.86
CA SER A 302 6.94 1.60 6.19
C SER A 302 6.28 0.63 5.22
N PRO A 303 6.79 0.45 4.00
CA PRO A 303 6.30 -0.56 3.06
C PRO A 303 6.67 -2.00 3.49
N ILE A 304 7.56 -2.18 4.47
CA ILE A 304 7.97 -3.49 4.99
C ILE A 304 6.79 -4.18 5.66
N GLY A 305 6.41 -5.35 5.12
CA GLY A 305 5.18 -6.06 5.51
C GLY A 305 3.95 -5.75 4.65
N GLY A 306 4.05 -4.86 3.64
CA GLY A 306 3.01 -4.64 2.62
C GLY A 306 1.70 -4.03 3.11
N GLN A 307 1.66 -3.33 4.26
CA GLN A 307 0.42 -2.91 4.93
C GLN A 307 -0.08 -1.52 4.54
N GLY A 308 0.78 -0.63 4.02
CA GLY A 308 0.43 0.78 3.79
C GLY A 308 -0.77 0.98 2.87
N MET A 309 -0.73 0.41 1.68
CA MET A 309 -1.83 0.50 0.70
C MET A 309 -3.12 -0.14 1.22
N ASN A 310 -3.01 -1.26 1.93
CA ASN A 310 -4.14 -1.95 2.56
C ASN A 310 -4.82 -1.08 3.64
N LEU A 311 -4.06 -0.35 4.44
CA LEU A 311 -4.62 0.61 5.39
C LEU A 311 -5.49 1.65 4.69
N GLY A 312 -5.01 2.20 3.57
CA GLY A 312 -5.76 3.17 2.78
C GLY A 312 -7.06 2.58 2.22
N TRP A 313 -7.07 1.34 1.75
CA TRP A 313 -8.29 0.67 1.31
C TRP A 313 -9.29 0.44 2.44
N LEU A 314 -8.79 0.09 3.63
CA LEU A 314 -9.64 -0.05 4.81
C LEU A 314 -10.17 1.30 5.32
N ASP A 315 -9.41 2.40 5.12
CA ASP A 315 -9.93 3.74 5.36
C ASP A 315 -11.11 4.04 4.43
N ALA A 316 -10.94 3.75 3.13
CA ALA A 316 -11.99 3.97 2.13
C ALA A 316 -13.25 3.13 2.43
N ALA A 317 -13.07 1.86 2.77
CA ALA A 317 -14.18 0.95 3.10
C ALA A 317 -14.95 1.40 4.34
N GLU A 318 -14.27 1.91 5.37
CA GLU A 318 -14.91 2.44 6.57
C GLU A 318 -15.55 3.83 6.33
N LEU A 319 -14.92 4.67 5.52
CA LEU A 319 -15.35 6.04 5.26
C LEU A 319 -16.59 6.10 4.36
N ALA A 320 -16.69 5.24 3.35
CA ALA A 320 -17.76 5.30 2.35
C ALA A 320 -19.18 5.29 2.95
N PRO A 321 -19.55 4.34 3.84
CA PRO A 321 -20.89 4.36 4.46
C PRO A 321 -21.13 5.58 5.37
N LEU A 322 -20.08 6.12 6.01
CA LEU A 322 -20.17 7.32 6.84
C LEU A 322 -20.45 8.56 5.99
N LEU A 323 -19.76 8.70 4.85
CA LEU A 323 -19.99 9.79 3.89
C LEU A 323 -21.40 9.69 3.28
N ALA A 324 -21.79 8.51 2.77
CA ALA A 324 -23.11 8.31 2.19
C ALA A 324 -24.22 8.64 3.20
N GLY A 325 -24.04 8.27 4.48
CA GLY A 325 -24.96 8.64 5.54
C GLY A 325 -24.99 10.15 5.80
N ALA A 326 -23.86 10.81 5.84
CA ALA A 326 -23.76 12.26 6.07
C ALA A 326 -24.34 13.08 4.90
N VAL A 327 -24.12 12.66 3.64
CA VAL A 327 -24.76 13.26 2.46
C VAL A 327 -26.28 13.20 2.56
N ARG A 328 -26.83 12.01 2.79
CA ARG A 328 -28.30 11.82 2.88
C ARG A 328 -28.97 12.64 3.99
N ARG A 329 -28.26 12.89 5.09
CA ARG A 329 -28.81 13.65 6.23
C ARG A 329 -28.43 15.13 6.22
N GLY A 330 -27.58 15.58 5.29
CA GLY A 330 -27.07 16.95 5.24
C GLY A 330 -26.18 17.32 6.44
N GLU A 331 -25.65 16.32 7.16
CA GLU A 331 -24.88 16.50 8.39
C GLU A 331 -23.38 16.74 8.11
N ALA A 332 -22.67 17.29 9.11
CA ALA A 332 -21.21 17.22 9.14
C ALA A 332 -20.76 15.79 9.40
N GLY A 333 -19.62 15.38 8.81
CA GLY A 333 -19.15 14.00 8.94
C GLY A 333 -18.68 13.64 10.36
N PRO A 334 -18.80 12.35 10.76
CA PRO A 334 -18.44 11.86 12.10
C PRO A 334 -16.90 11.62 12.23
N TRP A 335 -16.10 12.59 11.81
CA TRP A 335 -14.65 12.44 11.69
C TRP A 335 -13.91 12.06 12.97
N PRO A 336 -14.26 12.54 14.18
CA PRO A 336 -13.52 12.16 15.40
C PRO A 336 -13.52 10.67 15.69
N GLY A 337 -14.67 10.00 15.49
CA GLY A 337 -14.79 8.55 15.66
C GLY A 337 -14.00 7.78 14.61
N PHE A 338 -14.16 8.14 13.34
CA PHE A 338 -13.41 7.59 12.22
C PHE A 338 -11.90 7.79 12.41
N ALA A 339 -11.45 9.02 12.63
CA ALA A 339 -10.04 9.36 12.81
C ALA A 339 -9.39 8.54 13.93
N ARG A 340 -10.04 8.42 15.09
CA ARG A 340 -9.52 7.65 16.22
C ARG A 340 -9.29 6.18 15.86
N ARG A 341 -10.27 5.53 15.18
CA ARG A 341 -10.13 4.12 14.79
C ARG A 341 -9.02 3.95 13.75
N ARG A 342 -8.99 4.78 12.70
CA ARG A 342 -8.01 4.65 11.62
C ARG A 342 -6.59 5.00 12.06
N THR A 343 -6.42 6.03 12.87
CA THR A 343 -5.12 6.35 13.50
C THR A 343 -4.64 5.20 14.40
N THR A 344 -5.53 4.57 15.16
CA THR A 344 -5.17 3.41 15.97
C THR A 344 -4.70 2.24 15.11
N ALA A 345 -5.40 1.94 14.01
CA ALA A 345 -5.01 0.91 13.05
C ALA A 345 -3.65 1.23 12.39
N ALA A 346 -3.45 2.47 11.94
CA ALA A 346 -2.20 2.92 11.34
C ALA A 346 -1.01 2.79 12.32
N ARG A 347 -1.20 3.16 13.59
CA ARG A 347 -0.17 3.02 14.64
C ARG A 347 0.15 1.55 14.93
N ARG A 348 -0.83 0.63 14.89
CA ARG A 348 -0.60 -0.82 15.03
C ARG A 348 0.25 -1.34 13.86
N ALA A 349 -0.13 -1.02 12.62
CA ALA A 349 0.63 -1.40 11.44
C ALA A 349 2.06 -0.83 11.45
N ALA A 350 2.22 0.45 11.84
CA ALA A 350 3.53 1.07 11.96
C ALA A 350 4.43 0.36 12.99
N ARG A 351 3.89 -0.02 14.17
CA ARG A 351 4.64 -0.78 15.18
C ARG A 351 5.04 -2.16 14.67
N GLN A 352 4.17 -2.83 13.94
CA GLN A 352 4.49 -4.13 13.32
C GLN A 352 5.61 -3.98 12.29
N ALA A 353 5.52 -2.98 11.41
CA ALA A 353 6.56 -2.71 10.43
C ALA A 353 7.90 -2.35 11.10
N GLU A 354 7.89 -1.59 12.19
CA GLU A 354 9.07 -1.28 13.00
C GLU A 354 9.70 -2.54 13.60
N ALA A 355 8.88 -3.46 14.13
CA ALA A 355 9.35 -4.75 14.64
C ALA A 355 9.96 -5.62 13.53
N ASN A 356 9.33 -5.69 12.36
CA ASN A 356 9.87 -6.40 11.19
C ASN A 356 11.22 -5.82 10.75
N MET A 357 11.34 -4.50 10.66
CA MET A 357 12.61 -3.83 10.33
C MET A 357 13.69 -4.14 11.38
N ALA A 358 13.36 -4.07 12.67
CA ALA A 358 14.31 -4.38 13.75
C ALA A 358 14.81 -5.83 13.67
N LEU A 359 13.91 -6.78 13.38
CA LEU A 359 14.27 -8.18 13.15
C LEU A 359 15.09 -8.38 11.87
N GLY A 360 14.96 -7.50 10.88
CA GLY A 360 15.67 -7.58 9.61
C GLY A 360 17.08 -6.97 9.62
N ARG A 361 17.47 -6.20 10.65
CA ARG A 361 18.77 -5.52 10.67
C ARG A 361 19.95 -6.47 10.84
N PRO A 362 21.15 -6.09 10.36
CA PRO A 362 22.38 -6.83 10.59
C PRO A 362 22.66 -6.97 12.10
N LEU A 363 23.12 -8.13 12.51
CA LEU A 363 23.47 -8.42 13.91
C LEU A 363 24.79 -9.19 13.99
N GLY A 364 25.58 -8.92 15.04
CA GLY A 364 26.74 -9.72 15.37
C GLY A 364 26.36 -11.18 15.73
N SER A 365 27.33 -12.10 15.63
CA SER A 365 27.13 -13.56 15.67
C SER A 365 26.29 -14.05 16.86
N LEU A 366 26.49 -13.52 18.06
CA LEU A 366 25.77 -13.96 19.25
C LEU A 366 24.30 -13.48 19.21
N ALA A 367 24.07 -12.19 18.92
CA ALA A 367 22.73 -11.63 18.80
C ALA A 367 21.94 -12.27 17.64
N HIS A 368 22.62 -12.62 16.54
CA HIS A 368 22.03 -13.34 15.43
C HIS A 368 21.52 -14.73 15.84
N ARG A 369 22.31 -15.51 16.61
CA ARG A 369 21.86 -16.80 17.16
C ARG A 369 20.66 -16.64 18.09
N GLY A 370 20.64 -15.60 18.92
CA GLY A 370 19.50 -15.27 19.77
C GLY A 370 18.23 -14.97 18.95
N ARG A 371 18.35 -14.20 17.85
CA ARG A 371 17.24 -13.96 16.91
C ARG A 371 16.72 -15.23 16.25
N GLU A 372 17.61 -16.11 15.79
CA GLU A 372 17.21 -17.40 15.22
C GLU A 372 16.44 -18.26 16.23
N ALA A 373 16.94 -18.36 17.47
CA ALA A 373 16.26 -19.10 18.54
C ALA A 373 14.88 -18.51 18.85
N PHE A 374 14.79 -17.18 18.97
CA PHE A 374 13.53 -16.46 19.16
C PHE A 374 12.52 -16.75 18.04
N LEU A 375 12.93 -16.63 16.76
CA LEU A 375 12.03 -16.87 15.64
C LEU A 375 11.57 -18.34 15.57
N ARG A 376 12.46 -19.31 15.81
CA ARG A 376 12.08 -20.72 15.89
C ARG A 376 11.03 -20.96 16.96
N THR A 377 11.24 -20.42 18.15
CA THR A 377 10.30 -20.59 19.27
C THR A 377 8.97 -19.90 18.95
N ALA A 378 8.98 -18.67 18.49
CA ALA A 378 7.76 -17.90 18.21
C ALA A 378 6.91 -18.54 17.09
N LEU A 379 7.55 -19.10 16.06
CA LEU A 379 6.86 -19.74 14.93
C LEU A 379 6.44 -21.20 15.23
N ALA A 380 7.06 -21.87 16.20
CA ALA A 380 6.69 -23.21 16.64
C ALA A 380 5.52 -23.25 17.64
N LEU A 381 5.21 -22.12 18.28
CA LEU A 381 4.13 -22.04 19.27
C LEU A 381 2.74 -22.09 18.61
N PRO A 382 1.71 -22.62 19.31
CA PRO A 382 0.32 -22.59 18.84
C PRO A 382 -0.21 -21.18 18.57
N THR A 383 0.46 -20.16 19.07
CA THR A 383 0.16 -18.73 18.83
C THR A 383 0.53 -18.26 17.40
N SER A 384 1.13 -19.11 16.56
CA SER A 384 1.41 -18.79 15.16
C SER A 384 0.15 -18.40 14.37
N ASP A 385 -1.02 -18.97 14.67
CA ASP A 385 -2.30 -18.55 14.08
C ASP A 385 -2.65 -17.09 14.43
N LEU A 386 -2.34 -16.63 15.65
CA LEU A 386 -2.53 -15.24 16.04
C LEU A 386 -1.55 -14.33 15.29
N LEU A 387 -0.30 -14.74 15.15
CA LEU A 387 0.69 -14.01 14.36
C LEU A 387 0.26 -13.92 12.88
N ALA A 388 -0.29 -14.99 12.32
CA ALA A 388 -0.83 -15.00 10.95
C ALA A 388 -1.98 -14.01 10.79
N ARG A 389 -2.93 -13.95 11.75
CA ARG A 389 -4.02 -12.96 11.75
C ARG A 389 -3.49 -11.54 11.85
N VAL A 390 -2.53 -11.30 12.75
CA VAL A 390 -1.89 -9.98 12.88
C VAL A 390 -1.22 -9.59 11.58
N TYR A 391 -0.45 -10.49 10.96
CA TYR A 391 0.23 -10.23 9.68
C TYR A 391 -0.77 -10.00 8.54
N ALA A 392 -1.87 -10.75 8.53
CA ALA A 392 -2.95 -10.59 7.56
C ALA A 392 -3.89 -9.40 7.86
N MET A 393 -3.52 -8.49 8.77
CA MET A 393 -4.27 -7.31 9.18
C MET A 393 -5.66 -7.61 9.79
N ARG A 394 -5.86 -8.80 10.34
CA ARG A 394 -7.09 -9.22 11.03
C ARG A 394 -6.99 -8.96 12.54
N TRP A 395 -6.71 -7.74 12.92
CA TRP A 395 -6.65 -7.33 14.34
C TRP A 395 -7.83 -6.43 14.78
N SER A 396 -8.82 -6.27 13.93
CA SER A 396 -10.06 -5.54 14.21
C SER A 396 -11.21 -6.51 14.42
#